data_0e142048d177894facfd6442bf48e4ad
#
_entry.id   0e142048d177894facfd6442bf48e4ad
#
_cell.length_a   1.000
_cell.length_b   1.000
_cell.length_c   1.000
_cell.angle_alpha   90.00
_cell.angle_beta   90.00
_cell.angle_gamma   90.00
#
_symmetry.space_group_name_H-M   'P 1'
#
loop_
_entity.id
_entity.type
_entity.pdbx_description
1 polymer ?
#
loop_
_entity_poly.entity_id
_entity_poly.type
_entity_poly.pdbx_seq_one_letter_code
_entity_poly.pdbx_strand_id
1 'polypeptide(L)'
;MNKALFLDRDGTILKEVEGNSPETLGYVISVQQVEPISGSADAIAAARKLGYKIIIITNQSAIARGWLTIEELDRINNKMYSLLLEENPDAVIDALYFSPYHKDGVIDEFRGEHPSRKPDTGMILEAEKEHNIDITASYMIGDAFSDMQTGQNAGLRNILVETGYGKIAYKKCLDEKVKIDFIAVNLNEAVKYIAKTG
;
A
#
# COMPACT_ATOMS: atom_id res chain seq x y z
N MET A 1 -11.20 -20.08 -1.94
CA MET A 1 -10.90 -18.66 -1.87
C MET A 1 -9.39 -18.46 -1.92
N ASN A 2 -8.91 -17.36 -2.48
CA ASN A 2 -7.48 -17.03 -2.52
C ASN A 2 -7.08 -16.27 -1.26
N LYS A 3 -5.84 -16.40 -0.81
CA LYS A 3 -5.28 -15.52 0.21
C LYS A 3 -4.49 -14.38 -0.44
N ALA A 4 -4.46 -13.20 0.18
CA ALA A 4 -3.83 -12.02 -0.39
C ALA A 4 -2.93 -11.30 0.62
N LEU A 5 -1.90 -10.62 0.10
CA LEU A 5 -1.24 -9.53 0.77
C LEU A 5 -1.76 -8.23 0.15
N PHE A 6 -2.47 -7.45 0.96
CA PHE A 6 -2.83 -6.08 0.64
C PHE A 6 -1.67 -5.19 1.04
N LEU A 7 -1.03 -4.56 0.07
CA LEU A 7 0.17 -3.75 0.28
C LEU A 7 -0.16 -2.27 0.05
N ASP A 8 0.29 -1.39 0.94
CA ASP A 8 0.42 0.00 0.54
C ASP A 8 1.55 0.17 -0.46
N ARG A 9 1.56 1.25 -1.23
CA ARG A 9 2.55 1.53 -2.26
C ARG A 9 3.71 2.37 -1.71
N ASP A 10 3.42 3.60 -1.32
CA ASP A 10 4.41 4.59 -0.92
C ASP A 10 4.83 4.36 0.54
N GLY A 11 6.11 4.27 0.82
CA GLY A 11 6.64 3.88 2.13
C GLY A 11 6.70 2.36 2.38
N THR A 12 6.07 1.53 1.55
CA THR A 12 6.03 0.07 1.69
C THR A 12 6.73 -0.67 0.55
N ILE A 13 6.36 -0.38 -0.70
CA ILE A 13 6.99 -0.91 -1.92
C ILE A 13 7.96 0.11 -2.50
N LEU A 14 7.53 1.38 -2.59
CA LEU A 14 8.33 2.49 -3.07
C LEU A 14 8.85 3.32 -1.91
N LYS A 15 10.03 3.90 -2.08
CA LYS A 15 10.54 4.91 -1.16
C LYS A 15 9.63 6.14 -1.20
N GLU A 16 9.41 6.72 -0.04
CA GLU A 16 8.89 8.08 0.03
C GLU A 16 9.93 9.06 -0.52
N VAL A 17 9.45 10.13 -1.14
CA VAL A 17 10.33 11.13 -1.70
C VAL A 17 10.35 12.38 -0.84
N GLU A 18 11.52 13.00 -0.71
CA GLU A 18 11.61 14.39 -0.30
C GLU A 18 10.92 15.21 -1.39
N GLY A 19 9.78 15.81 -1.08
CA GLY A 19 9.00 16.60 -2.03
C GLY A 19 9.78 17.82 -2.53
N ASN A 20 9.44 18.29 -3.73
CA ASN A 20 10.00 19.53 -4.28
C ASN A 20 9.51 20.78 -3.53
N SER A 21 8.48 20.63 -2.69
CA SER A 21 7.95 21.64 -1.77
C SER A 21 7.42 20.96 -0.50
N PRO A 22 7.23 21.70 0.61
CA PRO A 22 6.61 21.14 1.82
C PRO A 22 5.24 20.50 1.59
N GLU A 23 4.48 20.98 0.58
CA GLU A 23 3.15 20.47 0.27
C GLU A 23 3.19 19.11 -0.43
N THR A 24 4.28 18.81 -1.18
CA THR A 24 4.45 17.57 -1.94
C THR A 24 5.37 16.55 -1.26
N LEU A 25 5.78 16.84 -0.01
CA LEU A 25 6.61 15.93 0.77
C LEU A 25 5.89 14.58 0.96
N GLY A 26 6.60 13.50 0.65
CA GLY A 26 6.10 12.12 0.74
C GLY A 26 5.29 11.64 -0.47
N TYR A 27 4.94 12.52 -1.43
CA TYR A 27 4.18 12.12 -2.61
C TYR A 27 5.08 11.77 -3.80
N VAL A 28 4.91 10.59 -4.37
CA VAL A 28 5.47 10.22 -5.67
C VAL A 28 4.56 10.79 -6.76
N ILE A 29 4.97 11.90 -7.37
CA ILE A 29 4.17 12.65 -8.37
C ILE A 29 4.82 12.69 -9.75
N SER A 30 5.91 11.98 -9.95
CA SER A 30 6.56 11.85 -11.26
C SER A 30 7.24 10.49 -11.43
N VAL A 31 7.41 10.06 -12.68
CA VAL A 31 8.07 8.80 -13.03
C VAL A 31 9.53 8.76 -12.56
N GLN A 32 10.20 9.91 -12.51
CA GLN A 32 11.59 10.04 -12.06
C GLN A 32 11.78 9.77 -10.57
N GLN A 33 10.71 9.90 -9.79
CA GLN A 33 10.72 9.66 -8.34
C GLN A 33 10.46 8.21 -7.97
N VAL A 34 10.14 7.36 -8.95
CA VAL A 34 9.82 5.94 -8.69
C VAL A 34 11.09 5.18 -8.36
N GLU A 35 11.23 4.82 -7.09
CA GLU A 35 12.36 4.04 -6.56
C GLU A 35 11.83 2.94 -5.64
N PRO A 36 11.92 1.64 -6.02
CA PRO A 36 11.56 0.54 -5.13
C PRO A 36 12.45 0.50 -3.89
N ILE A 37 11.86 0.18 -2.74
CA ILE A 37 12.62 -0.13 -1.53
C ILE A 37 13.38 -1.43 -1.79
N SER A 38 14.66 -1.45 -1.46
CA SER A 38 15.53 -2.61 -1.67
C SER A 38 14.92 -3.89 -1.08
N GLY A 39 14.83 -4.94 -1.90
CA GLY A 39 14.26 -6.24 -1.56
C GLY A 39 12.73 -6.31 -1.65
N SER A 40 12.04 -5.25 -2.11
CA SER A 40 10.58 -5.31 -2.32
C SER A 40 10.21 -6.31 -3.42
N ALA A 41 10.96 -6.36 -4.51
CA ALA A 41 10.73 -7.32 -5.59
C ALA A 41 10.89 -8.77 -5.10
N ASP A 42 11.96 -9.07 -4.35
CA ASP A 42 12.18 -10.41 -3.78
C ASP A 42 11.09 -10.79 -2.77
N ALA A 43 10.64 -9.84 -1.96
CA ALA A 43 9.56 -10.05 -1.02
C ALA A 43 8.25 -10.39 -1.73
N ILE A 44 7.90 -9.65 -2.78
CA ILE A 44 6.72 -9.91 -3.61
C ILE A 44 6.81 -11.29 -4.25
N ALA A 45 7.94 -11.62 -4.88
CA ALA A 45 8.17 -12.95 -5.48
C ALA A 45 8.05 -14.08 -4.44
N ALA A 46 8.61 -13.91 -3.24
CA ALA A 46 8.51 -14.88 -2.16
C ALA A 46 7.07 -15.06 -1.67
N ALA A 47 6.30 -13.99 -1.51
CA ALA A 47 4.90 -14.04 -1.12
C ALA A 47 4.04 -14.78 -2.17
N ARG A 48 4.31 -14.57 -3.45
CA ARG A 48 3.66 -15.33 -4.53
C ARG A 48 3.96 -16.83 -4.46
N LYS A 49 5.21 -17.22 -4.17
CA LYS A 49 5.61 -18.62 -3.96
C LYS A 49 4.90 -19.26 -2.76
N LEU A 50 4.53 -18.47 -1.76
CA LEU A 50 3.69 -18.91 -0.64
C LEU A 50 2.20 -18.99 -1.00
N GLY A 51 1.81 -18.65 -2.22
CA GLY A 51 0.44 -18.73 -2.74
C GLY A 51 -0.43 -17.51 -2.44
N TYR A 52 0.16 -16.38 -2.06
CA TYR A 52 -0.59 -15.13 -1.91
C TYR A 52 -0.75 -14.40 -3.23
N LYS A 53 -1.94 -13.83 -3.46
CA LYS A 53 -2.11 -12.75 -4.44
C LYS A 53 -1.53 -11.46 -3.87
N ILE A 54 -0.93 -10.67 -4.75
CA ILE A 54 -0.35 -9.38 -4.40
C ILE A 54 -1.26 -8.27 -4.91
N ILE A 55 -1.88 -7.56 -3.98
CA ILE A 55 -2.87 -6.52 -4.28
C ILE A 55 -2.40 -5.22 -3.63
N ILE A 56 -2.18 -4.18 -4.45
CA ILE A 56 -1.83 -2.86 -3.94
C ILE A 56 -3.12 -2.09 -3.65
N ILE A 57 -3.19 -1.43 -2.49
CA ILE A 57 -4.25 -0.49 -2.12
C ILE A 57 -3.62 0.81 -1.63
N THR A 58 -3.80 1.91 -2.34
CA THR A 58 -3.07 3.15 -2.06
C THR A 58 -3.93 4.41 -2.10
N ASN A 59 -3.72 5.34 -1.16
CA ASN A 59 -4.33 6.67 -1.18
C ASN A 59 -3.49 7.61 -2.04
N GLN A 60 -4.07 8.11 -3.12
CA GLN A 60 -3.41 8.99 -4.08
C GLN A 60 -4.04 10.39 -4.10
N SER A 61 -4.09 11.03 -2.94
CA SER A 61 -4.72 12.34 -2.78
C SER A 61 -4.02 13.49 -3.52
N ALA A 62 -2.84 13.26 -4.08
CA ALA A 62 -2.20 14.18 -5.02
C ALA A 62 -3.11 14.52 -6.21
N ILE A 63 -3.97 13.60 -6.63
CA ILE A 63 -4.96 13.82 -7.69
C ILE A 63 -6.01 14.84 -7.24
N ALA A 64 -6.65 14.64 -6.08
CA ALA A 64 -7.61 15.61 -5.55
C ALA A 64 -7.00 17.00 -5.33
N ARG A 65 -5.69 17.08 -5.07
CA ARG A 65 -4.93 18.33 -4.88
C ARG A 65 -4.47 18.97 -6.18
N GLY A 66 -4.71 18.33 -7.35
CA GLY A 66 -4.29 18.84 -8.65
C GLY A 66 -2.78 18.77 -8.92
N TRP A 67 -2.04 17.96 -8.16
CA TRP A 67 -0.58 17.78 -8.33
C TRP A 67 -0.24 16.61 -9.25
N LEU A 68 -1.22 15.75 -9.54
CA LEU A 68 -1.06 14.54 -10.32
C LEU A 68 -2.37 14.27 -11.08
N THR A 69 -2.29 13.82 -12.33
CA THR A 69 -3.43 13.28 -13.07
C THR A 69 -3.50 11.76 -12.95
N ILE A 70 -4.63 11.17 -13.34
CA ILE A 70 -4.80 9.70 -13.36
C ILE A 70 -3.81 9.09 -14.37
N GLU A 71 -3.63 9.71 -15.53
CA GLU A 71 -2.71 9.24 -16.57
C GLU A 71 -1.23 9.28 -16.11
N GLU A 72 -0.87 10.28 -15.29
CA GLU A 72 0.46 10.34 -14.68
C GLU A 72 0.64 9.27 -13.61
N LEU A 73 -0.40 9.02 -12.79
CA LEU A 73 -0.39 7.91 -11.83
C LEU A 73 -0.20 6.56 -12.54
N ASP A 74 -0.87 6.34 -13.66
CA ASP A 74 -0.72 5.11 -14.45
C ASP A 74 0.73 4.95 -14.96
N ARG A 75 1.37 6.04 -15.42
CA ARG A 75 2.78 6.00 -15.83
C ARG A 75 3.71 5.67 -14.65
N ILE A 76 3.44 6.22 -13.47
CA ILE A 76 4.17 5.94 -12.23
C ILE A 76 4.02 4.45 -11.88
N ASN A 77 2.81 3.92 -11.88
CA ASN A 77 2.54 2.52 -11.58
C ASN A 77 3.20 1.57 -12.60
N ASN A 78 3.14 1.89 -13.89
CA ASN A 78 3.81 1.12 -14.94
C ASN A 78 5.34 1.12 -14.76
N LYS A 79 5.93 2.25 -14.36
CA LYS A 79 7.36 2.31 -14.04
C LYS A 79 7.71 1.45 -12.83
N MET A 80 6.89 1.47 -11.78
CA MET A 80 7.05 0.60 -10.61
C MET A 80 7.02 -0.88 -11.03
N TYR A 81 6.03 -1.30 -11.82
CA TYR A 81 5.95 -2.69 -12.30
C TYR A 81 7.18 -3.10 -13.09
N SER A 82 7.66 -2.23 -13.99
CA SER A 82 8.86 -2.50 -14.78
C SER A 82 10.09 -2.71 -13.89
N LEU A 83 10.31 -1.82 -12.90
CA LEU A 83 11.46 -1.91 -12.00
C LEU A 83 11.41 -3.17 -11.11
N LEU A 84 10.23 -3.51 -10.60
CA LEU A 84 10.05 -4.73 -9.80
C LEU A 84 10.36 -5.99 -10.63
N LEU A 85 9.88 -6.07 -11.88
CA LEU A 85 10.10 -7.21 -12.77
C LEU A 85 11.54 -7.25 -13.30
N GLU A 86 12.21 -6.11 -13.50
CA GLU A 86 13.64 -6.03 -13.83
C GLU A 86 14.51 -6.59 -12.69
N GLU A 87 14.16 -6.30 -11.42
CA GLU A 87 14.87 -6.81 -10.24
C GLU A 87 14.56 -8.31 -10.02
N ASN A 88 13.29 -8.71 -10.12
CA ASN A 88 12.87 -10.09 -9.95
C ASN A 88 11.66 -10.40 -10.87
N PRO A 89 11.82 -11.26 -11.91
CA PRO A 89 10.74 -11.58 -12.86
C PRO A 89 9.49 -12.21 -12.22
N ASP A 90 9.59 -12.78 -11.01
CA ASP A 90 8.47 -13.33 -10.27
C ASP A 90 7.72 -12.28 -9.42
N ALA A 91 8.19 -11.03 -9.39
CA ALA A 91 7.58 -9.92 -8.63
C ALA A 91 6.35 -9.33 -9.33
N VAL A 92 5.38 -10.18 -9.63
CA VAL A 92 4.15 -9.82 -10.33
C VAL A 92 3.11 -9.28 -9.34
N ILE A 93 2.50 -8.14 -9.67
CA ILE A 93 1.35 -7.57 -8.96
C ILE A 93 0.07 -8.08 -9.63
N ASP A 94 -0.87 -8.63 -8.84
CA ASP A 94 -2.14 -9.17 -9.37
C ASP A 94 -3.18 -8.07 -9.62
N ALA A 95 -3.21 -7.03 -8.77
CA ALA A 95 -4.10 -5.87 -8.94
C ALA A 95 -3.58 -4.64 -8.18
N LEU A 96 -4.06 -3.47 -8.59
CA LEU A 96 -3.83 -2.21 -7.91
C LEU A 96 -5.14 -1.41 -7.88
N TYR A 97 -5.54 -1.01 -6.67
CA TYR A 97 -6.65 -0.11 -6.40
C TYR A 97 -6.12 1.17 -5.78
N PHE A 98 -6.68 2.30 -6.16
CA PHE A 98 -6.28 3.58 -5.59
C PHE A 98 -7.49 4.46 -5.26
N SER A 99 -7.30 5.35 -4.29
CA SER A 99 -8.28 6.38 -3.96
C SER A 99 -7.71 7.76 -4.31
N PRO A 100 -8.28 8.48 -5.28
CA PRO A 100 -7.90 9.85 -5.59
C PRO A 100 -8.47 10.87 -4.61
N TYR A 101 -9.44 10.50 -3.77
CA TYR A 101 -10.27 11.40 -2.99
C TYR A 101 -9.56 12.01 -1.78
N HIS A 102 -9.92 13.27 -1.48
CA HIS A 102 -9.49 13.96 -0.25
C HIS A 102 -10.47 15.09 0.10
N LYS A 103 -10.84 15.20 1.40
CA LYS A 103 -11.79 16.23 1.88
C LYS A 103 -11.36 17.68 1.52
N ASP A 104 -10.06 17.95 1.54
CA ASP A 104 -9.47 19.24 1.21
C ASP A 104 -8.97 19.29 -0.24
N GLY A 105 -9.52 18.47 -1.13
CA GLY A 105 -9.20 18.46 -2.56
C GLY A 105 -9.63 19.74 -3.25
N VAL A 106 -8.86 20.18 -4.27
CA VAL A 106 -9.18 21.34 -5.10
C VAL A 106 -9.87 20.95 -6.40
N ILE A 107 -9.75 19.67 -6.79
CA ILE A 107 -10.46 19.12 -7.95
C ILE A 107 -11.84 18.67 -7.49
N ASP A 108 -12.89 19.31 -8.00
CA ASP A 108 -14.27 19.09 -7.53
C ASP A 108 -14.72 17.62 -7.61
N GLU A 109 -14.34 16.90 -8.67
CA GLU A 109 -14.65 15.48 -8.86
C GLU A 109 -14.11 14.58 -7.75
N PHE A 110 -12.94 14.92 -7.18
CA PHE A 110 -12.25 14.10 -6.18
C PHE A 110 -12.27 14.74 -4.78
N ARG A 111 -13.01 15.84 -4.60
CA ARG A 111 -13.17 16.48 -3.30
C ARG A 111 -14.24 15.79 -2.48
N GLY A 112 -13.87 15.32 -1.31
CA GLY A 112 -14.80 14.72 -0.35
C GLY A 112 -14.25 13.46 0.28
N GLU A 113 -15.07 12.87 1.13
CA GLU A 113 -14.86 11.54 1.68
C GLU A 113 -15.39 10.50 0.69
N HIS A 114 -14.72 9.36 0.61
CA HIS A 114 -15.12 8.29 -0.31
C HIS A 114 -14.76 6.93 0.28
N PRO A 115 -15.63 5.89 0.16
CA PRO A 115 -15.39 4.55 0.73
C PRO A 115 -14.11 3.86 0.25
N SER A 116 -13.55 4.24 -0.91
CA SER A 116 -12.26 3.72 -1.37
C SER A 116 -11.07 4.26 -0.58
N ARG A 117 -11.24 5.39 0.16
CA ARG A 117 -10.12 6.02 0.84
C ARG A 117 -9.82 5.35 2.19
N LYS A 118 -8.61 4.84 2.37
CA LYS A 118 -8.12 4.36 3.67
C LYS A 118 -8.26 5.47 4.73
N PRO A 119 -8.84 5.23 5.92
CA PRO A 119 -9.03 3.91 6.55
C PRO A 119 -10.33 3.18 6.21
N ASP A 120 -11.14 3.64 5.27
CA ASP A 120 -12.28 2.87 4.79
C ASP A 120 -11.83 1.65 3.98
N THR A 121 -12.73 0.66 3.87
CA THR A 121 -12.40 -0.67 3.34
C THR A 121 -12.81 -0.90 1.89
N GLY A 122 -13.29 0.14 1.19
CA GLY A 122 -13.86 -0.01 -0.16
C GLY A 122 -12.93 -0.69 -1.16
N MET A 123 -11.63 -0.35 -1.19
CA MET A 123 -10.66 -1.01 -2.06
C MET A 123 -10.47 -2.50 -1.72
N ILE A 124 -10.53 -2.87 -0.42
CA ILE A 124 -10.41 -4.26 0.01
C ILE A 124 -11.65 -5.05 -0.39
N LEU A 125 -12.86 -4.49 -0.19
CA LEU A 125 -14.12 -5.14 -0.55
C LEU A 125 -14.26 -5.35 -2.06
N GLU A 126 -13.77 -4.41 -2.86
CA GLU A 126 -13.71 -4.55 -4.31
C GLU A 126 -12.77 -5.69 -4.72
N ALA A 127 -11.56 -5.70 -4.19
CA ALA A 127 -10.58 -6.74 -4.43
C ALA A 127 -11.05 -8.12 -3.93
N GLU A 128 -11.69 -8.20 -2.77
CA GLU A 128 -12.27 -9.43 -2.21
C GLU A 128 -13.24 -10.06 -3.20
N LYS A 129 -14.15 -9.25 -3.73
CA LYS A 129 -15.16 -9.69 -4.70
C LYS A 129 -14.54 -10.12 -6.03
N GLU A 130 -13.63 -9.31 -6.60
CA GLU A 130 -13.06 -9.56 -7.92
C GLU A 130 -12.10 -10.75 -7.93
N HIS A 131 -11.34 -10.94 -6.86
CA HIS A 131 -10.31 -11.97 -6.76
C HIS A 131 -10.69 -13.16 -5.88
N ASN A 132 -11.93 -13.21 -5.35
CA ASN A 132 -12.41 -14.25 -4.44
C ASN A 132 -11.45 -14.49 -3.26
N ILE A 133 -11.17 -13.41 -2.50
CA ILE A 133 -10.18 -13.39 -1.41
C ILE A 133 -10.81 -13.92 -0.11
N ASP A 134 -10.04 -14.70 0.64
CA ASP A 134 -10.30 -15.01 2.05
C ASP A 134 -9.62 -13.95 2.93
N ILE A 135 -10.42 -13.04 3.47
CA ILE A 135 -9.94 -11.96 4.33
C ILE A 135 -9.24 -12.51 5.58
N THR A 136 -9.75 -13.60 6.14
CA THR A 136 -9.23 -14.17 7.40
C THR A 136 -7.86 -14.83 7.22
N ALA A 137 -7.53 -15.24 5.99
CA ALA A 137 -6.24 -15.80 5.61
C ALA A 137 -5.26 -14.76 5.01
N SER A 138 -5.67 -13.49 5.00
CA SER A 138 -4.96 -12.41 4.31
C SER A 138 -4.35 -11.39 5.28
N TYR A 139 -3.46 -10.54 4.77
CA TYR A 139 -2.76 -9.53 5.56
C TYR A 139 -2.89 -8.16 4.91
N MET A 140 -2.92 -7.12 5.75
CA MET A 140 -2.58 -5.74 5.39
C MET A 140 -1.16 -5.45 5.80
N ILE A 141 -0.34 -4.94 4.88
CA ILE A 141 1.04 -4.52 5.14
C ILE A 141 1.19 -3.08 4.65
N GLY A 142 1.59 -2.20 5.55
CA GLY A 142 1.75 -0.77 5.25
C GLY A 142 2.57 -0.07 6.31
N ASP A 143 2.95 1.17 6.05
CA ASP A 143 3.74 2.01 6.94
C ASP A 143 2.91 3.11 7.62
N ALA A 144 1.66 3.32 7.20
CA ALA A 144 0.81 4.38 7.71
C ALA A 144 -0.22 3.88 8.74
N PHE A 145 -0.62 4.77 9.65
CA PHE A 145 -1.72 4.52 10.59
C PHE A 145 -3.01 4.11 9.87
N SER A 146 -3.31 4.76 8.73
CA SER A 146 -4.50 4.47 7.93
C SER A 146 -4.50 3.04 7.39
N ASP A 147 -3.35 2.45 7.12
CA ASP A 147 -3.23 1.06 6.65
C ASP A 147 -3.64 0.09 7.74
N MET A 148 -3.07 0.28 8.93
CA MET A 148 -3.38 -0.56 10.09
C MET A 148 -4.86 -0.44 10.47
N GLN A 149 -5.42 0.76 10.41
CA GLN A 149 -6.83 0.98 10.67
C GLN A 149 -7.72 0.33 9.59
N THR A 150 -7.33 0.44 8.30
CA THR A 150 -8.03 -0.24 7.20
C THR A 150 -8.02 -1.76 7.38
N GLY A 151 -6.87 -2.34 7.67
CA GLY A 151 -6.76 -3.78 7.89
C GLY A 151 -7.60 -4.24 9.09
N GLN A 152 -7.59 -3.51 10.21
CA GLN A 152 -8.45 -3.80 11.36
C GLN A 152 -9.93 -3.70 11.00
N ASN A 153 -10.35 -2.66 10.26
CA ASN A 153 -11.74 -2.46 9.86
C ASN A 153 -12.22 -3.56 8.89
N ALA A 154 -11.33 -4.10 8.07
CA ALA A 154 -11.63 -5.20 7.15
C ALA A 154 -11.51 -6.59 7.79
N GLY A 155 -10.95 -6.73 8.99
CA GLY A 155 -10.72 -8.03 9.64
C GLY A 155 -9.46 -8.76 9.18
N LEU A 156 -8.52 -8.06 8.57
CA LEU A 156 -7.21 -8.59 8.17
C LEU A 156 -6.26 -8.70 9.35
N ARG A 157 -5.21 -9.49 9.17
CA ARG A 157 -4.02 -9.44 10.04
C ARG A 157 -3.13 -8.28 9.61
N ASN A 158 -2.65 -7.48 10.56
CA ASN A 158 -1.92 -6.25 10.31
C ASN A 158 -0.43 -6.39 10.54
N ILE A 159 0.39 -6.04 9.55
CA ILE A 159 1.83 -5.92 9.67
C ILE A 159 2.24 -4.48 9.37
N LEU A 160 2.79 -3.79 10.36
CA LEU A 160 3.36 -2.47 10.20
C LEU A 160 4.81 -2.59 9.75
N VAL A 161 5.20 -1.91 8.68
CA VAL A 161 6.62 -1.80 8.30
C VAL A 161 7.21 -0.50 8.85
N GLU A 162 8.48 -0.53 9.29
CA GLU A 162 9.18 0.63 9.86
C GLU A 162 9.71 1.60 8.79
N THR A 163 9.64 1.24 7.51
CA THR A 163 9.90 2.15 6.39
C THR A 163 8.88 3.29 6.38
N GLY A 164 9.15 4.33 5.62
CA GLY A 164 8.22 5.47 5.49
C GLY A 164 7.84 6.08 6.85
N TYR A 165 6.55 6.17 7.11
CA TYR A 165 5.98 6.71 8.36
C TYR A 165 5.86 5.68 9.50
N GLY A 166 6.33 4.43 9.35
CA GLY A 166 6.05 3.34 10.26
C GLY A 166 6.32 3.61 11.73
N LYS A 167 7.44 4.30 12.03
CA LYS A 167 7.77 4.67 13.43
C LYS A 167 6.78 5.66 14.04
N ILE A 168 6.26 6.59 13.24
CA ILE A 168 5.25 7.57 13.68
C ILE A 168 3.89 6.88 13.78
N ALA A 169 3.55 6.05 12.79
CA ALA A 169 2.31 5.27 12.76
C ALA A 169 2.19 4.33 13.95
N TYR A 170 3.28 3.69 14.37
CA TYR A 170 3.30 2.79 15.54
C TYR A 170 2.79 3.49 16.80
N LYS A 171 3.32 4.68 17.10
CA LYS A 171 2.88 5.43 18.29
C LYS A 171 1.38 5.74 18.21
N LYS A 172 0.90 6.19 17.07
CA LYS A 172 -0.52 6.48 16.86
C LYS A 172 -1.41 5.24 16.98
N CYS A 173 -0.94 4.09 16.49
CA CYS A 173 -1.67 2.82 16.65
C CYS A 173 -1.81 2.44 18.14
N LEU A 174 -0.78 2.66 18.94
CA LEU A 174 -0.86 2.41 20.40
C LEU A 174 -1.87 3.34 21.07
N ASP A 175 -1.82 4.64 20.77
CA ASP A 175 -2.69 5.67 21.36
C ASP A 175 -4.17 5.39 21.01
N GLU A 176 -4.45 4.99 19.78
CA GLU A 176 -5.80 4.74 19.24
C GLU A 176 -6.25 3.26 19.37
N LYS A 177 -5.41 2.39 19.97
CA LYS A 177 -5.67 0.97 20.16
C LYS A 177 -5.96 0.21 18.85
N VAL A 178 -5.29 0.60 17.76
CA VAL A 178 -5.33 -0.14 16.51
C VAL A 178 -4.38 -1.33 16.59
N LYS A 179 -4.90 -2.52 16.28
CA LYS A 179 -4.16 -3.76 16.41
C LYS A 179 -3.07 -3.87 15.36
N ILE A 180 -1.86 -4.23 15.79
CA ILE A 180 -0.74 -4.63 14.95
C ILE A 180 -0.36 -6.05 15.37
N ASP A 181 -0.36 -7.01 14.42
CA ASP A 181 -0.02 -8.40 14.70
C ASP A 181 1.51 -8.63 14.65
N PHE A 182 2.22 -7.86 13.81
CA PHE A 182 3.67 -7.88 13.72
C PHE A 182 4.23 -6.53 13.24
N ILE A 183 5.44 -6.19 13.70
CA ILE A 183 6.21 -5.05 13.23
C ILE A 183 7.43 -5.58 12.49
N ALA A 184 7.65 -5.15 11.26
CA ALA A 184 8.75 -5.56 10.41
C ALA A 184 9.60 -4.34 10.00
N VAL A 185 10.90 -4.52 9.86
CA VAL A 185 11.79 -3.44 9.38
C VAL A 185 11.41 -2.99 7.95
N ASN A 186 10.94 -3.94 7.12
CA ASN A 186 10.53 -3.70 5.74
C ASN A 186 9.64 -4.85 5.22
N LEU A 187 9.18 -4.76 3.97
CA LEU A 187 8.33 -5.76 3.32
C LEU A 187 8.98 -7.17 3.31
N ASN A 188 10.31 -7.25 3.13
CA ASN A 188 11.01 -8.54 3.10
C ASN A 188 10.92 -9.26 4.44
N GLU A 189 11.10 -8.55 5.56
CA GLU A 189 10.93 -9.13 6.89
C GLU A 189 9.47 -9.52 7.16
N ALA A 190 8.51 -8.70 6.73
CA ALA A 190 7.09 -9.02 6.84
C ALA A 190 6.74 -10.35 6.14
N VAL A 191 7.23 -10.58 4.93
CA VAL A 191 7.00 -11.83 4.20
C VAL A 191 7.72 -13.01 4.84
N LYS A 192 8.92 -12.81 5.40
CA LYS A 192 9.62 -13.86 6.18
C LYS A 192 8.85 -14.26 7.44
N TYR A 193 8.21 -13.31 8.10
CA TYR A 193 7.34 -13.60 9.24
C TYR A 193 6.12 -14.43 8.80
N ILE A 194 5.45 -14.04 7.72
CA ILE A 194 4.29 -14.76 7.16
C ILE A 194 4.69 -16.21 6.80
N ALA A 195 5.86 -16.40 6.18
CA ALA A 195 6.34 -17.74 5.82
C ALA A 195 6.53 -18.69 7.01
N LYS A 196 6.71 -18.15 8.21
CA LYS A 196 6.90 -18.94 9.46
C LYS A 196 5.61 -19.19 10.22
N THR A 197 4.58 -18.37 10.00
CA THR A 197 3.36 -18.34 10.84
C THR A 197 2.08 -18.60 10.06
N GLY A 198 2.15 -18.59 8.71
CA GLY A 198 1.01 -18.71 7.79
C GLY A 198 0.74 -20.12 7.28
#